data_9b506bff134d3fc52f5c9ef3705f70f2
#
_entry.id   9b506bff134d3fc52f5c9ef3705f70f2
#
_cell.length_a   1.000
_cell.length_b   1.000
_cell.length_c   1.000
_cell.angle_alpha   90.00
_cell.angle_beta   90.00
_cell.angle_gamma   90.00
#
_symmetry.space_group_name_H-M   'P 1'
#
loop_
_entity.id
_entity.type
_entity.pdbx_description
1 polymer ?
#
loop_
_entity_poly.entity_id
_entity_poly.type
_entity_poly.pdbx_seq_one_letter_code
_entity_poly.pdbx_strand_id
1 'polypeptide(L)'
;MIDTHELKKRDLYLNKIIAFQDTEPVKVVTGIRRCGKSSLLKLMTLHLKETGITNDQILEMNFESYAYKNMTSDSFYEYVKQHIVPNKRMYFFFDEVQRVPDWEDAVNSFRVDFNCDIYVTGSNAYMLSSEYATYLSGRCIEIKMLPLSFSEFLTFHDFEIRETKSALGGTRKQAYDKMGEHYELREVFDAYMRFGGMPGIADIGLDQEKALVLLDGIYSTVIMRDILERENRRGQKRVTDPILLKKITMFLADNIGNNISISSIGNTLVNEGLLENKNRKGTPSAHTVQTYINALLESYFFYDIKRFDIKGKEFLRTLGKYYIVDIGLRNYLLGFRD
;
A
#
# COMPACT_ATOMS: atom_id res chain seq x y z
N MET A 1 3.66 -21.72 -15.46
CA MET A 1 4.52 -20.62 -15.96
C MET A 1 3.65 -19.39 -15.92
N ILE A 2 3.84 -18.52 -14.93
CA ILE A 2 3.17 -17.20 -14.90
C ILE A 2 3.92 -16.39 -15.94
N ASP A 3 3.18 -16.00 -16.96
CA ASP A 3 3.64 -15.15 -18.06
C ASP A 3 4.37 -13.95 -17.47
N THR A 4 5.62 -13.76 -17.85
CA THR A 4 6.39 -12.57 -17.49
C THR A 4 5.84 -11.42 -18.32
N HIS A 5 4.65 -10.92 -17.98
CA HIS A 5 4.34 -9.53 -18.30
C HIS A 5 5.54 -8.73 -17.82
N GLU A 6 6.18 -8.04 -18.74
CA GLU A 6 7.41 -7.29 -18.51
C GLU A 6 7.24 -6.43 -17.26
N LEU A 7 7.91 -6.82 -16.15
CA LEU A 7 7.77 -6.15 -14.86
C LEU A 7 8.29 -4.73 -15.01
N LYS A 8 7.40 -3.76 -15.01
CA LYS A 8 7.78 -2.35 -15.11
C LYS A 8 8.50 -1.92 -13.85
N LYS A 9 9.69 -1.35 -14.01
CA LYS A 9 10.55 -0.92 -12.90
C LYS A 9 9.96 0.30 -12.21
N ARG A 10 10.06 0.30 -10.89
CA ARG A 10 9.78 1.44 -10.03
C ARG A 10 11.09 1.85 -9.36
N ASP A 11 11.93 2.57 -10.08
CA ASP A 11 13.32 2.85 -9.72
C ASP A 11 13.46 3.52 -8.35
N LEU A 12 12.52 4.39 -7.97
CA LEU A 12 12.52 5.02 -6.65
C LEU A 12 12.54 3.98 -5.52
N TYR A 13 11.75 2.93 -5.62
CA TYR A 13 11.63 1.89 -4.59
C TYR A 13 12.69 0.81 -4.77
N LEU A 14 12.99 0.45 -6.02
CA LEU A 14 14.03 -0.56 -6.32
C LEU A 14 15.40 -0.06 -5.84
N ASN A 15 15.77 1.18 -6.14
CA ASN A 15 17.03 1.75 -5.66
C ASN A 15 17.09 1.86 -4.14
N LYS A 16 15.96 2.16 -3.49
CA LYS A 16 15.90 2.17 -2.02
C LYS A 16 16.15 0.79 -1.42
N ILE A 17 15.54 -0.26 -1.96
CA ILE A 17 15.70 -1.61 -1.41
C ILE A 17 17.10 -2.15 -1.70
N ILE A 18 17.67 -1.87 -2.87
CA ILE A 18 19.04 -2.23 -3.25
C ILE A 18 20.05 -1.54 -2.32
N ALA A 19 19.83 -0.26 -1.95
CA ALA A 19 20.73 0.46 -1.05
C ALA A 19 20.90 -0.18 0.33
N PHE A 20 19.96 -1.04 0.73
CA PHE A 20 20.01 -1.79 1.98
C PHE A 20 20.29 -3.29 1.77
N GLN A 21 20.62 -3.71 0.54
CA GLN A 21 21.05 -5.08 0.29
C GLN A 21 22.26 -5.44 1.16
N ASP A 22 22.29 -6.68 1.63
CA ASP A 22 23.36 -7.23 2.46
C ASP A 22 23.58 -6.52 3.80
N THR A 23 22.64 -5.69 4.24
CA THR A 23 22.66 -5.09 5.57
C THR A 23 21.82 -5.91 6.56
N GLU A 24 22.15 -5.78 7.86
CA GLU A 24 21.51 -6.54 8.93
C GLU A 24 19.99 -6.33 9.07
N PRO A 25 19.44 -5.09 8.95
CA PRO A 25 18.02 -4.86 9.15
C PRO A 25 17.14 -5.59 8.12
N VAL A 26 16.00 -6.10 8.58
CA VAL A 26 14.94 -6.65 7.72
C VAL A 26 14.34 -5.54 6.86
N LYS A 27 14.19 -5.76 5.55
CA LYS A 27 13.56 -4.83 4.62
C LYS A 27 12.07 -5.10 4.57
N VAL A 28 11.28 -4.18 5.12
CA VAL A 28 9.82 -4.31 5.22
C VAL A 28 9.18 -3.40 4.17
N VAL A 29 8.59 -3.99 3.15
CA VAL A 29 7.86 -3.25 2.10
C VAL A 29 6.39 -3.17 2.48
N THR A 30 5.92 -1.96 2.75
CA THR A 30 4.55 -1.68 3.17
C THR A 30 3.80 -0.85 2.13
N GLY A 31 2.48 -0.77 2.25
CA GLY A 31 1.63 0.05 1.38
C GLY A 31 0.29 -0.61 1.08
N ILE A 32 -0.61 0.17 0.50
CA ILE A 32 -1.96 -0.31 0.16
C ILE A 32 -1.91 -1.59 -0.69
N ARG A 33 -2.95 -2.39 -0.59
CA ARG A 33 -3.11 -3.58 -1.43
C ARG A 33 -3.08 -3.20 -2.92
N ARG A 34 -2.43 -4.04 -3.74
CA ARG A 34 -2.24 -3.85 -5.21
C ARG A 34 -1.41 -2.64 -5.63
N CYS A 35 -0.63 -2.00 -4.73
CA CYS A 35 0.30 -0.93 -5.12
C CYS A 35 1.63 -1.42 -5.72
N GLY A 36 1.85 -2.75 -5.84
CA GLY A 36 3.01 -3.33 -6.50
C GLY A 36 4.11 -3.90 -5.58
N LYS A 37 3.83 -4.16 -4.28
CA LYS A 37 4.80 -4.71 -3.32
C LYS A 37 5.43 -6.02 -3.77
N SER A 38 4.60 -7.01 -4.16
CA SER A 38 5.06 -8.31 -4.66
C SER A 38 5.89 -8.18 -5.94
N SER A 39 5.54 -7.22 -6.81
CA SER A 39 6.32 -6.91 -8.02
C SER A 39 7.69 -6.33 -7.67
N LEU A 40 7.80 -5.51 -6.62
CA LEU A 40 9.08 -4.99 -6.14
C LEU A 40 9.98 -6.11 -5.61
N LEU A 41 9.43 -7.08 -4.86
CA LEU A 41 10.20 -8.25 -4.43
C LEU A 41 10.73 -9.05 -5.63
N LYS A 42 9.89 -9.28 -6.64
CA LYS A 42 10.33 -9.95 -7.88
C LYS A 42 11.42 -9.18 -8.61
N LEU A 43 11.32 -7.86 -8.71
CA LEU A 43 12.38 -7.02 -9.29
C LEU A 43 13.68 -7.12 -8.49
N MET A 44 13.61 -7.16 -7.16
CA MET A 44 14.80 -7.38 -6.33
C MET A 44 15.40 -8.77 -6.52
N THR A 45 14.57 -9.82 -6.64
CA THR A 45 15.04 -11.17 -6.99
C THR A 45 15.75 -11.20 -8.34
N LEU A 46 15.21 -10.51 -9.35
CA LEU A 46 15.88 -10.41 -10.67
C LEU A 46 17.21 -9.69 -10.56
N HIS A 47 17.27 -8.57 -9.83
CA HIS A 47 18.51 -7.85 -9.58
C HIS A 47 19.58 -8.72 -8.91
N LEU A 48 19.22 -9.51 -7.89
CA LEU A 48 20.16 -10.45 -7.26
C LEU A 48 20.72 -11.49 -8.24
N LYS A 49 19.86 -12.04 -9.11
CA LYS A 49 20.29 -12.98 -10.16
C LYS A 49 21.22 -12.33 -11.17
N GLU A 50 20.94 -11.10 -11.59
CA GLU A 50 21.80 -10.31 -12.49
C GLU A 50 23.16 -10.01 -11.85
N THR A 51 23.23 -9.90 -10.53
CA THR A 51 24.50 -9.69 -9.78
C THR A 51 25.21 -10.99 -9.40
N GLY A 52 24.74 -12.15 -9.86
CA GLY A 52 25.42 -13.43 -9.73
C GLY A 52 24.97 -14.31 -8.57
N ILE A 53 23.91 -13.94 -7.85
CA ILE A 53 23.30 -14.78 -6.81
C ILE A 53 22.57 -15.95 -7.49
N THR A 54 22.83 -17.16 -7.04
CA THR A 54 22.28 -18.38 -7.61
C THR A 54 20.88 -18.68 -7.06
N ASN A 55 20.06 -19.41 -7.83
CA ASN A 55 18.67 -19.68 -7.44
C ASN A 55 18.53 -20.44 -6.11
N ASP A 56 19.50 -21.28 -5.76
CA ASP A 56 19.53 -22.02 -4.50
C ASP A 56 19.73 -21.12 -3.26
N GLN A 57 20.25 -19.89 -3.45
CA GLN A 57 20.40 -18.90 -2.40
C GLN A 57 19.13 -18.05 -2.17
N ILE A 58 18.13 -18.16 -3.06
CA ILE A 58 16.94 -17.33 -3.03
C ILE A 58 15.75 -18.21 -2.63
N LEU A 59 15.11 -17.86 -1.50
CA LEU A 59 13.90 -18.51 -1.04
C LEU A 59 12.72 -17.53 -1.10
N GLU A 60 11.77 -17.82 -1.97
CA GLU A 60 10.55 -17.01 -2.15
C GLU A 60 9.34 -17.75 -1.61
N MET A 61 8.59 -17.11 -0.70
CA MET A 61 7.34 -17.64 -0.16
C MET A 61 6.24 -16.58 -0.22
N ASN A 62 5.14 -16.91 -0.88
CA ASN A 62 3.94 -16.06 -0.90
C ASN A 62 2.86 -16.70 -0.02
N PHE A 63 2.58 -16.10 1.12
CA PHE A 63 1.62 -16.61 2.09
C PHE A 63 0.14 -16.42 1.68
N GLU A 64 -0.14 -15.85 0.51
CA GLU A 64 -1.46 -15.96 -0.10
C GLU A 64 -1.69 -17.32 -0.75
N SER A 65 -0.64 -18.09 -1.04
CA SER A 65 -0.73 -19.41 -1.61
C SER A 65 -1.38 -20.40 -0.64
N TYR A 66 -2.23 -21.28 -1.16
CA TYR A 66 -2.84 -22.36 -0.40
C TYR A 66 -1.81 -23.31 0.23
N ALA A 67 -0.62 -23.45 -0.39
CA ALA A 67 0.48 -24.26 0.13
C ALA A 67 0.92 -23.87 1.55
N TYR A 68 0.71 -22.61 1.94
CA TYR A 68 1.11 -22.06 3.25
C TYR A 68 -0.08 -21.71 4.15
N LYS A 69 -1.31 -22.14 3.81
CA LYS A 69 -2.55 -21.71 4.50
C LYS A 69 -2.55 -21.95 6.01
N ASN A 70 -1.94 -23.01 6.48
CA ASN A 70 -1.94 -23.40 7.89
C ASN A 70 -0.52 -23.30 8.51
N MET A 71 0.34 -22.46 7.95
CA MET A 71 1.70 -22.28 8.45
C MET A 71 1.68 -21.56 9.80
N THR A 72 2.37 -22.14 10.77
CA THR A 72 2.66 -21.57 12.09
C THR A 72 4.08 -21.01 12.12
N SER A 73 4.43 -20.21 13.11
CA SER A 73 5.80 -19.70 13.31
C SER A 73 6.83 -20.85 13.34
N ASP A 74 6.55 -21.92 14.08
CA ASP A 74 7.44 -23.09 14.17
C ASP A 74 7.63 -23.80 12.84
N SER A 75 6.53 -24.08 12.12
CA SER A 75 6.60 -24.74 10.81
C SER A 75 7.27 -23.84 9.75
N PHE A 76 7.12 -22.53 9.87
CA PHE A 76 7.81 -21.55 9.04
C PHE A 76 9.32 -21.59 9.29
N TYR A 77 9.74 -21.61 10.56
CA TYR A 77 11.16 -21.73 10.91
C TYR A 77 11.78 -23.02 10.39
N GLU A 78 11.15 -24.17 10.63
CA GLU A 78 11.67 -25.48 10.17
C GLU A 78 11.68 -25.57 8.63
N TYR A 79 10.69 -24.99 7.93
CA TYR A 79 10.68 -24.95 6.47
C TYR A 79 11.88 -24.16 5.93
N VAL A 80 12.13 -22.95 6.43
CA VAL A 80 13.28 -22.14 6.02
C VAL A 80 14.59 -22.86 6.31
N LYS A 81 14.75 -23.42 7.50
CA LYS A 81 15.95 -24.15 7.92
C LYS A 81 16.31 -25.33 6.97
N GLN A 82 15.31 -26.02 6.45
CA GLN A 82 15.52 -27.11 5.48
C GLN A 82 16.03 -26.65 4.11
N HIS A 83 15.89 -25.36 3.79
CA HIS A 83 16.31 -24.77 2.52
C HIS A 83 17.62 -23.99 2.61
N ILE A 84 18.28 -23.99 3.77
CA ILE A 84 19.57 -23.31 3.96
C ILE A 84 20.67 -24.03 3.17
N VAL A 85 21.41 -23.28 2.35
CA VAL A 85 22.60 -23.77 1.66
C VAL A 85 23.82 -23.49 2.53
N PRO A 86 24.56 -24.53 2.94
CA PRO A 86 25.75 -24.38 3.79
C PRO A 86 26.80 -23.43 3.16
N ASN A 87 27.37 -22.57 4.00
CA ASN A 87 28.44 -21.62 3.62
C ASN A 87 28.08 -20.59 2.55
N LYS A 88 26.77 -20.41 2.24
CA LYS A 88 26.28 -19.36 1.36
C LYS A 88 25.42 -18.37 2.14
N ARG A 89 25.38 -17.13 1.68
CA ARG A 89 24.39 -16.15 2.16
C ARG A 89 23.06 -16.42 1.48
N MET A 90 22.00 -16.48 2.27
CA MET A 90 20.63 -16.70 1.80
C MET A 90 19.88 -15.38 1.63
N TYR A 91 18.95 -15.33 0.68
CA TYR A 91 18.06 -14.19 0.45
C TYR A 91 16.62 -14.65 0.56
N PHE A 92 15.92 -14.16 1.57
CA PHE A 92 14.56 -14.57 1.87
C PHE A 92 13.55 -13.52 1.45
N PHE A 93 12.55 -13.92 0.67
CA PHE A 93 11.47 -13.08 0.19
C PHE A 93 10.13 -13.63 0.68
N PHE A 94 9.54 -12.96 1.66
CA PHE A 94 8.30 -13.38 2.32
C PHE A 94 7.19 -12.39 1.98
N ASP A 95 6.32 -12.76 1.04
CA ASP A 95 5.21 -11.92 0.59
C ASP A 95 3.97 -12.16 1.45
N GLU A 96 3.34 -11.06 1.93
CA GLU A 96 2.18 -11.05 2.85
C GLU A 96 2.43 -11.85 4.15
N VAL A 97 3.62 -11.68 4.75
CA VAL A 97 4.12 -12.44 5.90
C VAL A 97 3.20 -12.39 7.12
N GLN A 98 2.40 -11.32 7.30
CA GLN A 98 1.43 -11.16 8.41
C GLN A 98 0.30 -12.21 8.38
N ARG A 99 0.27 -13.10 7.40
CA ARG A 99 -0.65 -14.23 7.38
C ARG A 99 -0.19 -15.40 8.24
N VAL A 100 1.09 -15.44 8.58
CA VAL A 100 1.66 -16.40 9.53
C VAL A 100 1.50 -15.82 10.94
N PRO A 101 0.82 -16.48 11.86
CA PRO A 101 0.78 -16.06 13.26
C PRO A 101 2.19 -16.01 13.84
N ASP A 102 2.49 -14.99 14.63
CA ASP A 102 3.77 -14.80 15.33
C ASP A 102 5.01 -14.92 14.39
N TRP A 103 4.84 -14.44 13.14
CA TRP A 103 5.88 -14.47 12.12
C TRP A 103 7.15 -13.71 12.52
N GLU A 104 6.99 -12.72 13.39
CA GLU A 104 8.08 -11.87 13.89
C GLU A 104 9.13 -12.69 14.65
N ASP A 105 8.70 -13.68 15.41
CA ASP A 105 9.59 -14.56 16.18
C ASP A 105 10.44 -15.41 15.22
N ALA A 106 9.81 -15.98 14.18
CA ALA A 106 10.53 -16.74 13.16
C ALA A 106 11.54 -15.86 12.40
N VAL A 107 11.10 -14.67 11.92
CA VAL A 107 11.97 -13.75 11.17
C VAL A 107 13.12 -13.24 12.02
N ASN A 108 12.89 -12.97 13.31
CA ASN A 108 13.98 -12.58 14.22
C ASN A 108 14.96 -13.73 14.45
N SER A 109 14.48 -14.98 14.55
CA SER A 109 15.32 -16.18 14.68
C SER A 109 16.17 -16.40 13.42
N PHE A 110 15.63 -16.19 12.21
CA PHE A 110 16.42 -16.29 10.98
C PHE A 110 17.63 -15.37 10.97
N ARG A 111 17.48 -14.13 11.48
CA ARG A 111 18.58 -13.16 11.56
C ARG A 111 19.70 -13.61 12.50
N VAL A 112 19.35 -14.35 13.55
CA VAL A 112 20.31 -14.83 14.57
C VAL A 112 21.02 -16.11 14.10
N ASP A 113 20.24 -17.02 13.50
CA ASP A 113 20.68 -18.39 13.25
C ASP A 113 21.33 -18.58 11.87
N PHE A 114 20.99 -17.70 10.89
CA PHE A 114 21.42 -17.88 9.50
C PHE A 114 22.16 -16.66 8.94
N ASN A 115 23.12 -16.91 8.06
CA ASN A 115 23.71 -15.87 7.24
C ASN A 115 22.71 -15.51 6.11
N CYS A 116 21.86 -14.52 6.37
CA CYS A 116 20.78 -14.18 5.44
C CYS A 116 20.55 -12.69 5.29
N ASP A 117 19.79 -12.36 4.26
CA ASP A 117 19.19 -11.07 3.99
C ASP A 117 17.68 -11.25 3.79
N ILE A 118 16.86 -10.46 4.49
CA ILE A 118 15.43 -10.72 4.61
C ILE A 118 14.60 -9.56 4.08
N TYR A 119 13.67 -9.88 3.19
CA TYR A 119 12.73 -8.98 2.54
C TYR A 119 11.31 -9.47 2.81
N VAL A 120 10.49 -8.65 3.42
CA VAL A 120 9.10 -9.00 3.74
C VAL A 120 8.14 -7.96 3.19
N THR A 121 6.92 -8.37 2.83
CA THR A 121 5.85 -7.43 2.49
C THR A 121 4.66 -7.58 3.42
N GLY A 122 3.90 -6.50 3.52
CA GLY A 122 2.58 -6.50 4.12
C GLY A 122 1.72 -5.32 3.71
N SER A 123 0.42 -5.56 3.65
CA SER A 123 -0.58 -4.57 3.26
C SER A 123 -1.17 -3.80 4.45
N ASN A 124 -0.52 -3.85 5.63
CA ASN A 124 -1.04 -3.29 6.86
C ASN A 124 0.06 -2.60 7.69
N ALA A 125 -0.17 -1.34 8.09
CA ALA A 125 0.72 -0.57 8.95
C ALA A 125 0.90 -1.20 10.35
N TYR A 126 -0.03 -2.05 10.77
CA TYR A 126 0.06 -2.75 12.05
C TYR A 126 1.28 -3.67 12.15
N MET A 127 1.82 -4.15 11.02
CA MET A 127 3.08 -4.92 11.02
C MET A 127 4.24 -4.18 11.69
N LEU A 128 4.17 -2.84 11.73
CA LEU A 128 5.19 -1.97 12.30
C LEU A 128 4.66 -1.17 13.51
N SER A 129 3.43 -1.49 13.99
CA SER A 129 2.87 -0.83 15.17
C SER A 129 3.57 -1.26 16.46
N SER A 130 3.38 -0.48 17.54
CA SER A 130 4.12 -0.57 18.80
C SER A 130 4.13 -1.95 19.47
N GLU A 131 3.16 -2.81 19.20
CA GLU A 131 3.12 -4.17 19.79
C GLU A 131 4.11 -5.12 19.11
N TYR A 132 4.27 -5.00 17.77
CA TYR A 132 5.22 -5.82 16.98
C TYR A 132 6.56 -5.08 16.75
N ALA A 133 6.55 -3.74 16.80
CA ALA A 133 7.78 -2.96 16.77
C ALA A 133 8.76 -3.30 17.91
N THR A 134 8.28 -3.89 19.02
CA THR A 134 9.15 -4.30 20.14
C THR A 134 10.13 -5.39 19.70
N TYR A 135 9.72 -6.34 18.87
CA TYR A 135 10.59 -7.45 18.42
C TYR A 135 11.51 -7.02 17.25
N LEU A 136 11.04 -6.14 16.37
CA LEU A 136 11.79 -5.64 15.20
C LEU A 136 12.29 -4.19 15.38
N SER A 137 12.08 -3.58 16.55
CA SER A 137 12.46 -2.19 16.81
C SER A 137 13.96 -1.96 16.61
N GLY A 138 14.30 -1.02 15.76
CA GLY A 138 15.69 -0.73 15.38
C GLY A 138 16.35 -1.78 14.48
N ARG A 139 15.61 -2.84 14.09
CA ARG A 139 16.12 -3.97 13.31
C ARG A 139 15.42 -4.16 11.96
N CYS A 140 14.59 -3.22 11.57
CA CYS A 140 13.93 -3.21 10.26
C CYS A 140 13.99 -1.83 9.62
N ILE A 141 13.87 -1.82 8.30
CA ILE A 141 13.77 -0.62 7.48
C ILE A 141 12.45 -0.68 6.73
N GLU A 142 11.62 0.34 6.93
CA GLU A 142 10.35 0.44 6.18
C GLU A 142 10.56 1.11 4.83
N ILE A 143 10.09 0.44 3.78
CA ILE A 143 9.97 0.98 2.42
C ILE A 143 8.48 1.11 2.12
N LYS A 144 7.93 2.29 2.40
CA LYS A 144 6.52 2.57 2.20
C LYS A 144 6.22 2.87 0.74
N MET A 145 5.51 1.96 0.08
CA MET A 145 5.09 2.10 -1.32
C MET A 145 3.75 2.82 -1.43
N LEU A 146 3.72 3.83 -2.29
CA LEU A 146 2.49 4.51 -2.71
C LEU A 146 2.04 3.99 -4.08
N PRO A 147 0.79 4.24 -4.50
CA PRO A 147 0.40 4.14 -5.91
C PRO A 147 1.35 4.91 -6.82
N LEU A 148 1.25 4.74 -8.12
CA LEU A 148 2.13 5.39 -9.10
C LEU A 148 2.08 6.91 -8.95
N SER A 149 3.24 7.55 -8.93
CA SER A 149 3.37 8.98 -9.18
C SER A 149 3.03 9.29 -10.64
N PHE A 150 2.81 10.55 -10.98
CA PHE A 150 2.56 10.93 -12.38
C PHE A 150 3.70 10.50 -13.32
N SER A 151 4.95 10.63 -12.89
CA SER A 151 6.10 10.15 -13.67
C SER A 151 6.08 8.63 -13.90
N GLU A 152 5.74 7.85 -12.85
CA GLU A 152 5.58 6.40 -13.00
C GLU A 152 4.36 6.03 -13.84
N PHE A 153 3.26 6.80 -13.73
CA PHE A 153 2.07 6.62 -14.56
C PHE A 153 2.41 6.75 -16.05
N LEU A 154 3.20 7.76 -16.43
CA LEU A 154 3.69 7.90 -17.80
C LEU A 154 4.43 6.64 -18.27
N THR A 155 5.38 6.16 -17.46
CA THR A 155 6.15 4.95 -17.77
C THR A 155 5.25 3.70 -17.85
N PHE A 156 4.28 3.58 -16.95
CA PHE A 156 3.39 2.41 -16.89
C PHE A 156 2.37 2.38 -18.04
N HIS A 157 2.04 3.54 -18.59
CA HIS A 157 1.21 3.66 -19.80
C HIS A 157 2.03 3.82 -21.08
N ASP A 158 3.36 3.59 -20.99
CA ASP A 158 4.28 3.62 -22.12
C ASP A 158 4.35 4.96 -22.85
N PHE A 159 4.14 6.06 -22.12
CA PHE A 159 4.37 7.39 -22.62
C PHE A 159 5.85 7.78 -22.52
N GLU A 160 6.40 8.26 -23.62
CA GLU A 160 7.72 8.89 -23.69
C GLU A 160 7.58 10.41 -23.75
N ILE A 161 8.29 11.12 -22.88
CA ILE A 161 8.29 12.59 -22.90
C ILE A 161 9.38 13.07 -23.85
N ARG A 162 8.99 13.86 -24.86
CA ARG A 162 9.92 14.52 -25.79
C ARG A 162 9.77 16.03 -25.70
N GLU A 163 10.91 16.71 -25.83
CA GLU A 163 10.96 18.17 -25.93
C GLU A 163 10.86 18.59 -27.40
N THR A 164 9.84 19.36 -27.72
CA THR A 164 9.63 19.93 -29.06
C THR A 164 9.84 21.45 -29.02
N LYS A 165 10.43 21.99 -30.08
CA LYS A 165 10.57 23.46 -30.22
C LYS A 165 9.23 24.06 -30.67
N SER A 166 8.72 25.01 -29.90
CA SER A 166 7.55 25.79 -30.28
C SER A 166 7.91 26.73 -31.42
N ALA A 167 6.95 26.99 -32.32
CA ALA A 167 7.08 27.97 -33.40
C ALA A 167 7.39 29.40 -32.89
N LEU A 168 7.10 29.69 -31.62
CA LEU A 168 7.39 30.96 -30.95
C LEU A 168 8.73 30.98 -30.20
N GLY A 169 9.61 29.96 -30.39
CA GLY A 169 10.96 29.94 -29.84
C GLY A 169 11.09 29.35 -28.43
N GLY A 170 10.03 28.76 -27.84
CA GLY A 170 10.07 28.07 -26.54
C GLY A 170 10.20 26.55 -26.69
N THR A 171 10.59 25.88 -25.63
CA THR A 171 10.55 24.41 -25.56
C THR A 171 9.24 23.96 -24.94
N ARG A 172 8.56 22.98 -25.56
CA ARG A 172 7.32 22.35 -25.08
C ARG A 172 7.57 20.88 -24.84
N LYS A 173 7.05 20.35 -23.74
CA LYS A 173 7.07 18.92 -23.43
C LYS A 173 5.77 18.29 -23.88
N GLN A 174 5.87 17.22 -24.67
CA GLN A 174 4.73 16.42 -25.13
C GLN A 174 4.97 14.96 -24.79
N ALA A 175 3.89 14.22 -24.55
CA ALA A 175 3.90 12.80 -24.33
C ALA A 175 3.61 12.06 -25.64
N TYR A 176 4.35 11.01 -25.92
CA TYR A 176 4.17 10.16 -27.10
C TYR A 176 3.86 8.74 -26.62
N ASP A 177 2.83 8.12 -27.16
CA ASP A 177 2.52 6.72 -26.91
C ASP A 177 3.37 5.76 -27.78
N LYS A 178 3.17 4.45 -27.59
CA LYS A 178 3.86 3.39 -28.37
C LYS A 178 3.60 3.46 -29.88
N MET A 179 2.48 4.05 -30.30
CA MET A 179 2.12 4.19 -31.72
C MET A 179 2.71 5.47 -32.33
N GLY A 180 3.33 6.31 -31.50
CA GLY A 180 3.92 7.59 -31.93
C GLY A 180 2.89 8.74 -31.97
N GLU A 181 1.67 8.51 -31.48
CA GLU A 181 0.69 9.57 -31.30
C GLU A 181 1.13 10.49 -30.16
N HIS A 182 0.92 11.78 -30.35
CA HIS A 182 1.33 12.77 -29.36
C HIS A 182 0.14 13.37 -28.61
N TYR A 183 0.36 13.61 -27.34
CA TYR A 183 -0.60 14.17 -26.41
C TYR A 183 0.03 15.36 -25.68
N GLU A 184 -0.78 16.36 -25.37
CA GLU A 184 -0.38 17.39 -24.44
C GLU A 184 -0.15 16.77 -23.06
N LEU A 185 0.94 17.17 -22.40
CA LEU A 185 1.26 16.64 -21.07
C LEU A 185 0.12 16.88 -20.07
N ARG A 186 -0.66 17.96 -20.27
CA ARG A 186 -1.84 18.25 -19.47
C ARG A 186 -2.96 17.21 -19.67
N GLU A 187 -3.21 16.78 -20.89
CA GLU A 187 -4.23 15.76 -21.18
C GLU A 187 -3.90 14.42 -20.47
N VAL A 188 -2.62 14.04 -20.50
CA VAL A 188 -2.17 12.84 -19.76
C VAL A 188 -2.25 13.03 -18.25
N PHE A 189 -1.98 14.25 -17.77
CA PHE A 189 -2.14 14.56 -16.35
C PHE A 189 -3.61 14.54 -15.91
N ASP A 190 -4.53 15.05 -16.75
CA ASP A 190 -5.97 15.00 -16.51
C ASP A 190 -6.46 13.53 -16.46
N ALA A 191 -5.91 12.65 -17.31
CA ALA A 191 -6.16 11.22 -17.24
C ALA A 191 -5.65 10.61 -15.91
N TYR A 192 -4.44 10.97 -15.47
CA TYR A 192 -3.91 10.56 -14.16
C TYR A 192 -4.80 11.04 -13.00
N MET A 193 -5.28 12.30 -13.05
CA MET A 193 -6.19 12.84 -12.04
C MET A 193 -7.54 12.11 -12.04
N ARG A 194 -7.99 11.62 -13.19
CA ARG A 194 -9.25 10.89 -13.34
C ARG A 194 -9.14 9.44 -12.88
N PHE A 195 -8.15 8.72 -13.36
CA PHE A 195 -8.02 7.27 -13.17
C PHE A 195 -7.18 6.88 -11.94
N GLY A 196 -6.36 7.79 -11.44
CA GLY A 196 -5.44 7.54 -10.33
C GLY A 196 -4.16 6.81 -10.72
N GLY A 197 -3.39 6.44 -9.70
CA GLY A 197 -2.08 5.80 -9.84
C GLY A 197 -2.06 4.32 -9.42
N MET A 198 -3.20 3.63 -9.31
CA MET A 198 -3.17 2.20 -9.01
C MET A 198 -2.58 1.44 -10.21
N PRO A 199 -1.48 0.64 -10.03
CA PRO A 199 -0.77 0.02 -11.15
C PRO A 199 -1.64 -0.79 -12.12
N GLY A 200 -2.66 -1.48 -11.61
CA GLY A 200 -3.58 -2.26 -12.44
C GLY A 200 -4.42 -1.43 -13.42
N ILE A 201 -4.45 -0.09 -13.30
CA ILE A 201 -5.08 0.78 -14.30
C ILE A 201 -4.31 0.72 -15.63
N ALA A 202 -2.99 0.60 -15.58
CA ALA A 202 -2.18 0.49 -16.78
C ALA A 202 -2.45 -0.81 -17.56
N ASP A 203 -2.82 -1.89 -16.87
CA ASP A 203 -3.10 -3.19 -17.49
C ASP A 203 -4.43 -3.21 -18.27
N ILE A 204 -5.38 -2.36 -17.89
CA ILE A 204 -6.72 -2.30 -18.51
C ILE A 204 -6.89 -1.15 -19.50
N GLY A 205 -5.86 -0.32 -19.65
CA GLY A 205 -5.93 0.94 -20.39
C GLY A 205 -6.77 2.00 -19.67
N LEU A 206 -6.92 3.17 -20.29
CA LEU A 206 -7.68 4.30 -19.72
C LEU A 206 -9.18 4.18 -20.03
N ASP A 207 -9.76 3.00 -19.78
CA ASP A 207 -11.17 2.71 -19.98
C ASP A 207 -11.94 2.95 -18.68
N GLN A 208 -12.93 3.84 -18.72
CA GLN A 208 -13.67 4.27 -17.53
C GLN A 208 -14.44 3.13 -16.85
N GLU A 209 -15.11 2.27 -17.62
CA GLU A 209 -15.93 1.20 -17.05
C GLU A 209 -15.05 0.14 -16.37
N LYS A 210 -13.96 -0.25 -17.05
CA LYS A 210 -12.99 -1.20 -16.48
C LYS A 210 -12.30 -0.63 -15.24
N ALA A 211 -11.95 0.66 -15.27
CA ALA A 211 -11.34 1.34 -14.13
C ALA A 211 -12.27 1.33 -12.91
N LEU A 212 -13.55 1.64 -13.09
CA LEU A 212 -14.53 1.59 -11.99
C LEU A 212 -14.65 0.19 -11.37
N VAL A 213 -14.69 -0.87 -12.20
CA VAL A 213 -14.73 -2.26 -11.70
C VAL A 213 -13.45 -2.62 -10.94
N LEU A 214 -12.28 -2.21 -11.45
CA LEU A 214 -11.00 -2.47 -10.78
C LEU A 214 -10.92 -1.74 -9.43
N LEU A 215 -11.29 -0.47 -9.39
CA LEU A 215 -11.25 0.37 -8.18
C LEU A 215 -12.27 -0.13 -7.14
N ASP A 216 -13.47 -0.57 -7.56
CA ASP A 216 -14.43 -1.24 -6.69
C ASP A 216 -13.84 -2.51 -6.07
N GLY A 217 -13.20 -3.35 -6.88
CA GLY A 217 -12.54 -4.56 -6.41
C GLY A 217 -11.40 -4.29 -5.41
N ILE A 218 -10.64 -3.20 -5.59
CA ILE A 218 -9.60 -2.77 -4.65
C ILE A 218 -10.24 -2.29 -3.35
N TYR A 219 -11.20 -1.38 -3.44
CA TYR A 219 -11.91 -0.84 -2.28
C TYR A 219 -12.57 -1.94 -1.45
N SER A 220 -13.36 -2.79 -2.10
CA SER A 220 -14.06 -3.89 -1.43
C SER A 220 -13.09 -4.86 -0.76
N THR A 221 -11.93 -5.16 -1.39
CA THR A 221 -10.92 -6.03 -0.81
C THR A 221 -10.27 -5.40 0.42
N VAL A 222 -9.90 -4.12 0.37
CA VAL A 222 -9.32 -3.40 1.51
C VAL A 222 -10.32 -3.32 2.66
N ILE A 223 -11.57 -2.94 2.39
CA ILE A 223 -12.60 -2.78 3.42
C ILE A 223 -13.00 -4.14 4.02
N MET A 224 -13.27 -5.15 3.18
CA MET A 224 -13.81 -6.44 3.66
C MET A 224 -12.72 -7.35 4.23
N ARG A 225 -11.57 -7.50 3.55
CA ARG A 225 -10.50 -8.42 3.99
C ARG A 225 -9.53 -7.78 4.96
N ASP A 226 -9.03 -6.60 4.63
CA ASP A 226 -7.92 -6.01 5.38
C ASP A 226 -8.41 -5.28 6.64
N ILE A 227 -9.67 -4.89 6.71
CA ILE A 227 -10.24 -4.26 7.91
C ILE A 227 -11.17 -5.23 8.65
N LEU A 228 -12.30 -5.63 8.06
CA LEU A 228 -13.35 -6.37 8.79
C LEU A 228 -12.96 -7.81 9.13
N GLU A 229 -12.35 -8.56 8.21
CA GLU A 229 -11.91 -9.95 8.51
C GLU A 229 -10.73 -9.97 9.50
N ARG A 230 -9.84 -8.98 9.44
CA ARG A 230 -8.72 -8.86 10.38
C ARG A 230 -9.22 -8.68 11.81
N GLU A 231 -10.16 -7.76 12.02
CA GLU A 231 -10.76 -7.52 13.33
C GLU A 231 -11.43 -8.80 13.89
N ASN A 232 -12.09 -9.57 13.02
CA ASN A 232 -12.68 -10.85 13.40
C ASN A 232 -11.64 -11.90 13.83
N ARG A 233 -10.51 -12.00 13.12
CA ARG A 233 -9.43 -12.95 13.46
C ARG A 233 -8.77 -12.65 14.80
N ARG A 234 -8.66 -11.39 15.17
CA ARG A 234 -8.05 -10.95 16.44
C ARG A 234 -9.00 -11.04 17.63
N GLY A 235 -10.27 -11.38 17.41
CA GLY A 235 -11.27 -11.41 18.47
C GLY A 235 -11.61 -10.03 19.07
N GLN A 236 -11.05 -8.95 18.51
CA GLN A 236 -11.18 -7.60 19.08
C GLN A 236 -12.45 -6.88 18.62
N LYS A 237 -13.09 -7.30 17.52
CA LYS A 237 -14.36 -6.76 16.97
C LYS A 237 -14.54 -5.23 17.12
N ARG A 238 -13.47 -4.46 16.92
CA ARG A 238 -13.49 -2.99 17.08
C ARG A 238 -14.25 -2.30 15.95
N VAL A 239 -14.18 -2.86 14.73
CA VAL A 239 -14.89 -2.37 13.54
C VAL A 239 -15.88 -3.45 13.12
N THR A 240 -17.17 -3.21 13.37
CA THR A 240 -18.23 -4.23 13.17
C THR A 240 -19.31 -3.81 12.19
N ASP A 241 -19.39 -2.52 11.85
CA ASP A 241 -20.44 -1.96 10.99
C ASP A 241 -19.86 -1.52 9.63
N PRO A 242 -20.05 -2.33 8.56
CA PRO A 242 -19.59 -1.97 7.23
C PRO A 242 -20.21 -0.69 6.67
N ILE A 243 -21.46 -0.40 7.05
CA ILE A 243 -22.19 0.77 6.56
C ILE A 243 -21.56 2.04 7.19
N LEU A 244 -21.32 2.03 8.49
CA LEU A 244 -20.64 3.12 9.17
C LEU A 244 -19.22 3.33 8.63
N LEU A 245 -18.47 2.24 8.41
CA LEU A 245 -17.14 2.30 7.81
C LEU A 245 -17.18 2.98 6.44
N LYS A 246 -18.09 2.56 5.56
CA LYS A 246 -18.28 3.17 4.24
C LYS A 246 -18.56 4.67 4.33
N LYS A 247 -19.46 5.08 5.22
CA LYS A 247 -19.83 6.49 5.40
C LYS A 247 -18.70 7.35 5.93
N ILE A 248 -17.94 6.85 6.90
CA ILE A 248 -16.72 7.53 7.39
C ILE A 248 -15.69 7.63 6.25
N THR A 249 -15.51 6.58 5.47
CA THR A 249 -14.60 6.58 4.31
C THR A 249 -14.98 7.64 3.29
N MET A 250 -16.27 7.72 2.92
CA MET A 250 -16.79 8.74 1.99
C MET A 250 -16.63 10.16 2.55
N PHE A 251 -16.96 10.36 3.81
CA PHE A 251 -16.79 11.66 4.48
C PHE A 251 -15.33 12.12 4.44
N LEU A 252 -14.38 11.25 4.78
CA LEU A 252 -12.96 11.59 4.73
C LEU A 252 -12.48 11.86 3.29
N ALA A 253 -12.98 11.09 2.30
CA ALA A 253 -12.64 11.28 0.89
C ALA A 253 -13.16 12.62 0.33
N ASP A 254 -14.31 13.09 0.80
CA ASP A 254 -14.88 14.38 0.42
C ASP A 254 -14.16 15.56 1.09
N ASN A 255 -13.67 15.36 2.31
CA ASN A 255 -13.03 16.39 3.14
C ASN A 255 -11.50 16.34 3.13
N ILE A 256 -10.88 15.92 2.03
CA ILE A 256 -9.42 15.82 1.91
C ILE A 256 -8.75 17.18 2.19
N GLY A 257 -7.75 17.16 3.08
CA GLY A 257 -6.95 18.33 3.42
C GLY A 257 -7.65 19.37 4.32
N ASN A 258 -8.93 19.17 4.62
CA ASN A 258 -9.66 20.00 5.57
C ASN A 258 -9.26 19.63 7.02
N ASN A 259 -9.35 20.61 7.92
CA ASN A 259 -9.20 20.35 9.34
C ASN A 259 -10.45 19.63 9.86
N ILE A 260 -10.29 18.40 10.31
CA ILE A 260 -11.41 17.56 10.77
C ILE A 260 -11.30 17.33 12.27
N SER A 261 -12.40 17.59 12.99
CA SER A 261 -12.60 17.16 14.38
C SER A 261 -13.32 15.81 14.39
N ILE A 262 -12.76 14.83 15.06
CA ILE A 262 -13.35 13.49 15.19
C ILE A 262 -14.73 13.54 15.85
N SER A 263 -14.89 14.40 16.84
CA SER A 263 -16.19 14.61 17.50
C SER A 263 -17.24 15.21 16.56
N SER A 264 -16.82 16.00 15.56
CA SER A 264 -17.77 16.58 14.59
C SER A 264 -18.24 15.57 13.53
N ILE A 265 -17.44 14.57 13.20
CA ILE A 265 -17.80 13.58 12.18
C ILE A 265 -19.10 12.86 12.53
N GLY A 266 -19.21 12.35 13.76
CA GLY A 266 -20.41 11.65 14.22
C GLY A 266 -21.67 12.51 14.10
N ASN A 267 -21.59 13.78 14.50
CA ASN A 267 -22.69 14.73 14.40
C ASN A 267 -23.06 15.05 12.94
N THR A 268 -22.07 15.26 12.08
CA THR A 268 -22.28 15.53 10.65
C THR A 268 -22.96 14.35 9.97
N LEU A 269 -22.50 13.12 10.21
CA LEU A 269 -23.09 11.91 9.63
C LEU A 269 -24.56 11.71 10.03
N VAL A 270 -24.95 12.15 11.23
CA VAL A 270 -26.36 12.11 11.67
C VAL A 270 -27.17 13.26 11.08
N ASN A 271 -26.65 14.48 11.11
CA ASN A 271 -27.35 15.68 10.65
C ASN A 271 -27.61 15.68 9.14
N GLU A 272 -26.71 15.09 8.36
CA GLU A 272 -26.86 14.95 6.90
C GLU A 272 -27.71 13.74 6.50
N GLY A 273 -28.35 13.06 7.47
CA GLY A 273 -29.18 11.87 7.20
C GLY A 273 -28.39 10.67 6.65
N LEU A 274 -27.07 10.73 6.69
CA LEU A 274 -26.19 9.66 6.22
C LEU A 274 -26.28 8.42 7.13
N LEU A 275 -26.79 8.56 8.36
CA LEU A 275 -27.11 7.47 9.27
C LEU A 275 -28.62 7.45 9.50
N GLU A 276 -29.38 6.81 8.63
CA GLU A 276 -30.79 6.50 8.91
C GLU A 276 -30.90 5.53 10.08
N ASN A 277 -31.48 6.01 11.15
CA ASN A 277 -31.51 5.34 12.43
C ASN A 277 -32.85 4.63 12.66
N LYS A 278 -33.16 3.57 11.88
CA LYS A 278 -34.32 2.74 12.22
C LYS A 278 -34.11 1.85 13.45
N ASN A 279 -32.85 1.57 13.85
CA ASN A 279 -32.53 0.63 14.92
C ASN A 279 -31.36 1.03 15.87
N ARG A 280 -30.79 2.21 15.79
CA ARG A 280 -29.71 2.66 16.70
C ARG A 280 -30.06 3.98 17.38
N LYS A 281 -30.18 3.93 18.70
CA LYS A 281 -30.28 5.13 19.54
C LYS A 281 -28.91 5.82 19.63
N GLY A 282 -28.69 6.91 18.89
CA GLY A 282 -27.61 7.85 19.14
C GLY A 282 -26.56 8.01 18.05
N THR A 283 -25.89 9.14 18.08
CA THR A 283 -24.71 9.49 17.28
C THR A 283 -23.54 8.56 17.64
N PRO A 284 -22.73 8.07 16.66
CA PRO A 284 -21.51 7.32 16.96
C PRO A 284 -20.60 8.12 17.91
N SER A 285 -20.08 7.47 18.94
CA SER A 285 -19.16 8.14 19.86
C SER A 285 -17.88 8.55 19.14
N ALA A 286 -17.22 9.61 19.60
CA ALA A 286 -15.92 10.03 19.08
C ALA A 286 -14.89 8.88 19.12
N HIS A 287 -14.93 8.04 20.15
CA HIS A 287 -14.10 6.85 20.26
C HIS A 287 -14.38 5.84 19.13
N THR A 288 -15.66 5.57 18.82
CA THR A 288 -16.04 4.68 17.71
C THR A 288 -15.52 5.23 16.38
N VAL A 289 -15.76 6.52 16.10
CA VAL A 289 -15.28 7.17 14.86
C VAL A 289 -13.76 7.08 14.76
N GLN A 290 -13.02 7.37 15.86
CA GLN A 290 -11.56 7.26 15.89
C GLN A 290 -11.09 5.84 15.58
N THR A 291 -11.73 4.84 16.13
CA THR A 291 -11.39 3.42 15.87
C THR A 291 -11.53 3.08 14.40
N TYR A 292 -12.59 3.55 13.73
CA TYR A 292 -12.80 3.34 12.30
C TYR A 292 -11.79 4.09 11.45
N ILE A 293 -11.44 5.33 11.82
CA ILE A 293 -10.39 6.09 11.15
C ILE A 293 -9.04 5.38 11.30
N ASN A 294 -8.69 4.92 12.49
CA ASN A 294 -7.44 4.19 12.71
C ASN A 294 -7.35 2.94 11.83
N ALA A 295 -8.45 2.19 11.67
CA ALA A 295 -8.48 1.03 10.80
C ALA A 295 -8.24 1.40 9.31
N LEU A 296 -8.74 2.55 8.86
CA LEU A 296 -8.49 3.07 7.51
C LEU A 296 -7.03 3.54 7.34
N LEU A 297 -6.43 4.14 8.36
CA LEU A 297 -5.00 4.52 8.36
C LEU A 297 -4.10 3.28 8.35
N GLU A 298 -4.42 2.29 9.17
CA GLU A 298 -3.68 1.03 9.26
C GLU A 298 -3.73 0.22 7.95
N SER A 299 -4.81 0.33 7.16
CA SER A 299 -4.91 -0.30 5.84
C SER A 299 -4.19 0.48 4.73
N TYR A 300 -3.52 1.59 5.04
CA TYR A 300 -2.92 2.52 4.09
C TYR A 300 -3.92 3.14 3.09
N PHE A 301 -5.22 3.10 3.41
CA PHE A 301 -6.24 3.71 2.57
C PHE A 301 -6.28 5.23 2.70
N PHE A 302 -6.00 5.73 3.91
CA PHE A 302 -5.77 7.14 4.21
C PHE A 302 -4.43 7.36 4.91
N TYR A 303 -3.97 8.60 4.87
CA TYR A 303 -2.83 9.13 5.62
C TYR A 303 -3.28 10.31 6.46
N ASP A 304 -2.84 10.37 7.72
CA ASP A 304 -2.96 11.54 8.56
C ASP A 304 -1.72 12.41 8.40
N ILE A 305 -1.96 13.72 8.22
CA ILE A 305 -0.89 14.72 8.20
C ILE A 305 -1.03 15.59 9.45
N LYS A 306 -0.02 15.48 10.30
CA LYS A 306 0.06 16.30 11.51
C LYS A 306 0.64 17.67 11.18
N ARG A 307 0.13 18.69 11.85
CA ARG A 307 0.69 20.04 11.75
C ARG A 307 2.13 20.02 12.24
N PHE A 308 3.04 20.58 11.46
CA PHE A 308 4.39 20.88 11.95
C PHE A 308 4.34 22.15 12.80
N ASP A 309 4.71 22.04 14.08
CA ASP A 309 4.82 23.18 15.00
C ASP A 309 6.23 23.27 15.57
N ILE A 310 6.93 24.35 15.22
CA ILE A 310 8.32 24.63 15.68
C ILE A 310 8.37 24.74 17.22
N LYS A 311 7.29 25.20 17.87
CA LYS A 311 7.23 25.38 19.33
C LYS A 311 6.76 24.12 20.07
N GLY A 312 6.34 23.06 19.37
CA GLY A 312 6.04 21.73 19.91
C GLY A 312 4.79 21.60 20.80
N LYS A 313 4.16 22.70 21.21
CA LYS A 313 3.04 22.67 22.18
C LYS A 313 1.67 22.44 21.55
N GLU A 314 1.47 22.80 20.30
CA GLU A 314 0.19 22.65 19.59
C GLU A 314 0.10 21.35 18.81
N PHE A 315 1.18 20.58 18.69
CA PHE A 315 1.25 19.32 17.97
C PHE A 315 0.20 18.29 18.43
N LEU A 316 -0.14 18.31 19.73
CA LEU A 316 -1.12 17.40 20.34
C LEU A 316 -2.56 17.92 20.33
N ARG A 317 -2.78 19.17 19.96
CA ARG A 317 -4.10 19.83 20.05
C ARG A 317 -4.76 20.14 18.72
N THR A 318 -4.07 19.94 17.61
CA THR A 318 -4.55 20.29 16.28
C THR A 318 -5.47 19.23 15.70
N LEU A 319 -6.48 19.70 14.97
CA LEU A 319 -7.36 18.90 14.13
C LEU A 319 -6.54 18.11 13.12
N GLY A 320 -6.90 16.86 12.85
CA GLY A 320 -6.25 16.02 11.85
C GLY A 320 -6.59 16.48 10.43
N LYS A 321 -5.64 16.29 9.50
CA LYS A 321 -5.90 16.36 8.05
C LYS A 321 -5.67 14.98 7.47
N TYR A 322 -6.64 14.52 6.72
CA TYR A 322 -6.60 13.19 6.11
C TYR A 322 -6.49 13.30 4.60
N TYR A 323 -5.70 12.42 4.02
CA TYR A 323 -5.52 12.33 2.57
C TYR A 323 -5.72 10.88 2.14
N ILE A 324 -6.53 10.68 1.11
CA ILE A 324 -6.68 9.35 0.50
C ILE A 324 -5.41 9.00 -0.27
N VAL A 325 -5.09 7.71 -0.30
CA VAL A 325 -3.85 7.21 -0.91
C VAL A 325 -3.81 7.37 -2.43
N ASP A 326 -4.96 7.39 -3.08
CA ASP A 326 -5.09 7.42 -4.53
C ASP A 326 -6.30 8.25 -4.97
N ILE A 327 -6.10 9.11 -5.98
CA ILE A 327 -7.15 10.00 -6.47
C ILE A 327 -8.24 9.25 -7.25
N GLY A 328 -7.89 8.18 -7.96
CA GLY A 328 -8.87 7.34 -8.66
C GLY A 328 -9.81 6.64 -7.68
N LEU A 329 -9.30 6.13 -6.55
CA LEU A 329 -10.12 5.60 -5.46
C LEU A 329 -11.05 6.66 -4.88
N ARG A 330 -10.59 7.91 -4.75
CA ARG A 330 -11.45 9.03 -4.33
C ARG A 330 -12.59 9.27 -5.33
N ASN A 331 -12.24 9.38 -6.60
CA ASN A 331 -13.20 9.63 -7.66
C ASN A 331 -14.26 8.51 -7.73
N TYR A 332 -13.82 7.25 -7.61
CA TYR A 332 -14.71 6.10 -7.52
C TYR A 332 -15.68 6.23 -6.33
N LEU A 333 -15.18 6.52 -5.13
CA LEU A 333 -15.99 6.62 -3.90
C LEU A 333 -17.03 7.73 -3.95
N LEU A 334 -16.69 8.87 -4.52
CA LEU A 334 -17.53 10.07 -4.58
C LEU A 334 -18.38 10.13 -5.84
N GLY A 335 -18.19 9.18 -6.78
CA GLY A 335 -18.97 9.10 -8.02
C GLY A 335 -18.57 10.14 -9.07
N PHE A 336 -17.37 10.73 -8.97
CA PHE A 336 -16.84 11.60 -10.02
C PHE A 336 -16.55 10.76 -11.27
N ARG A 337 -17.17 11.11 -12.38
CA ARG A 337 -17.07 10.37 -13.65
C ARG A 337 -16.50 11.22 -14.79
N ASP A 338 -16.42 12.53 -14.61
CA ASP A 338 -15.98 13.51 -15.62
C ASP A 338 -14.60 14.07 -15.29
#